data_15e6b9fae4975e8b77528bf33909e573
#
_entry.id   15e6b9fae4975e8b77528bf33909e573
#
_cell.length_a   1.000
_cell.length_b   1.000
_cell.length_c   1.000
_cell.angle_alpha   90.00
_cell.angle_beta   90.00
_cell.angle_gamma   90.00
#
_symmetry.space_group_name_H-M   'P 1'
#
loop_
_entity.id
_entity.type
_entity.pdbx_description
1 polymer ?
#
loop_
_entity_poly.entity_id
_entity_poly.type
_entity_poly.pdbx_seq_one_letter_code
_entity_poly.pdbx_strand_id
1 'polypeptide(L)'
;MDYDIAVIGGGPAGVSAAITAASKGRKVVLFEAHGFSPRLRSVAQITDYMGIPDISGTALMDIFVNHLKQMEVDIIEAKIISLREVGEGFMLGTPHGEYSADSVVLATGISRSTLFPGEKEFLGKGVSYCAVVDADKYKGKSVAAIATVPDALEEVEYLADQCEHVFFFPLYSGFVPPKKKNITVVLDKPTEITGTDKVTGLRAGDDFYSVKAAFVFRASDPLNSFLPGLEIRGRSIYVDDQAQTNIEGVFAGGDCTGPVSYTHLTLPT
;
A
#
# COMPACT_ATOMS: atom_id res chain seq x y z
N MET A 1 22.34 6.33 -8.71
CA MET A 1 21.26 5.61 -7.99
C MET A 1 21.63 4.16 -7.79
N ASP A 2 21.03 3.47 -6.83
CA ASP A 2 21.33 2.04 -6.58
C ASP A 2 20.72 1.14 -7.65
N TYR A 3 19.60 1.62 -8.26
CA TYR A 3 18.85 0.94 -9.29
C TYR A 3 18.48 1.87 -10.45
N ASP A 4 18.33 1.29 -11.65
CA ASP A 4 17.77 2.03 -12.80
C ASP A 4 16.25 2.18 -12.63
N ILE A 5 15.59 1.11 -12.16
CA ILE A 5 14.12 1.07 -12.05
C ILE A 5 13.70 0.43 -10.72
N ALA A 6 12.84 1.13 -9.99
CA ALA A 6 12.12 0.58 -8.86
C ALA A 6 10.65 0.26 -9.24
N VAL A 7 10.21 -0.97 -9.01
CA VAL A 7 8.84 -1.41 -9.23
C VAL A 7 8.12 -1.56 -7.90
N ILE A 8 6.98 -0.90 -7.72
CA ILE A 8 6.19 -0.94 -6.49
C ILE A 8 4.93 -1.77 -6.73
N GLY A 9 4.88 -2.95 -6.13
CA GLY A 9 3.80 -3.93 -6.23
C GLY A 9 4.16 -5.18 -7.04
N GLY A 10 4.05 -6.35 -6.42
CA GLY A 10 4.38 -7.67 -6.98
C GLY A 10 3.18 -8.39 -7.63
N GLY A 11 2.18 -7.65 -8.09
CA GLY A 11 1.10 -8.20 -8.93
C GLY A 11 1.57 -8.52 -10.35
N PRO A 12 0.70 -9.11 -11.20
CA PRO A 12 1.05 -9.47 -12.58
C PRO A 12 1.69 -8.31 -13.38
N ALA A 13 1.17 -7.08 -13.22
CA ALA A 13 1.71 -5.90 -13.91
C ALA A 13 3.12 -5.56 -13.45
N GLY A 14 3.38 -5.55 -12.12
CA GLY A 14 4.70 -5.24 -11.59
C GLY A 14 5.73 -6.32 -11.90
N VAL A 15 5.34 -7.60 -11.78
CA VAL A 15 6.23 -8.71 -12.17
C VAL A 15 6.57 -8.63 -13.65
N SER A 16 5.58 -8.35 -14.52
CA SER A 16 5.82 -8.17 -15.96
C SER A 16 6.75 -7.00 -16.26
N ALA A 17 6.56 -5.86 -15.58
CA ALA A 17 7.42 -4.68 -15.72
C ALA A 17 8.87 -5.00 -15.29
N ALA A 18 9.04 -5.64 -14.13
CA ALA A 18 10.36 -6.00 -13.61
C ALA A 18 11.11 -6.98 -14.52
N ILE A 19 10.44 -8.06 -14.99
CA ILE A 19 11.01 -9.02 -15.94
C ILE A 19 11.40 -8.32 -17.23
N THR A 20 10.53 -7.47 -17.77
CA THR A 20 10.80 -6.74 -19.02
C THR A 20 11.99 -5.81 -18.89
N ALA A 21 12.09 -5.06 -17.79
CA ALA A 21 13.21 -4.17 -17.54
C ALA A 21 14.53 -4.94 -17.37
N ALA A 22 14.54 -6.01 -16.58
CA ALA A 22 15.70 -6.85 -16.39
C ALA A 22 16.15 -7.52 -17.71
N SER A 23 15.22 -7.97 -18.56
CA SER A 23 15.53 -8.52 -19.89
C SER A 23 16.21 -7.52 -20.84
N LYS A 24 16.09 -6.22 -20.53
CA LYS A 24 16.77 -5.12 -21.23
C LYS A 24 18.08 -4.71 -20.56
N GLY A 25 18.57 -5.49 -19.59
CA GLY A 25 19.82 -5.23 -18.89
C GLY A 25 19.75 -4.09 -17.88
N ARG A 26 18.53 -3.74 -17.41
CA ARG A 26 18.37 -2.72 -16.35
C ARG A 26 18.51 -3.35 -14.97
N LYS A 27 19.13 -2.61 -14.05
CA LYS A 27 19.20 -3.00 -12.64
C LYS A 27 17.88 -2.67 -11.97
N VAL A 28 17.13 -3.68 -11.57
CA VAL A 28 15.75 -3.56 -11.10
C VAL A 28 15.61 -4.00 -9.65
N VAL A 29 14.83 -3.23 -8.87
CA VAL A 29 14.31 -3.66 -7.57
C VAL A 29 12.78 -3.71 -7.63
N LEU A 30 12.19 -4.75 -7.05
CA LEU A 30 10.76 -4.89 -6.89
C LEU A 30 10.40 -4.93 -5.42
N PHE A 31 9.49 -4.04 -4.98
CA PHE A 31 8.94 -3.98 -3.63
C PHE A 31 7.57 -4.63 -3.58
N GLU A 32 7.40 -5.59 -2.67
CA GLU A 32 6.12 -6.27 -2.43
C GLU A 32 5.84 -6.36 -0.93
N ALA A 33 4.65 -5.93 -0.52
CA ALA A 33 4.30 -5.83 0.90
C ALA A 33 3.42 -7.00 1.41
N HIS A 34 2.74 -7.75 0.53
CA HIS A 34 1.63 -8.63 0.90
C HIS A 34 1.65 -10.02 0.23
N GLY A 35 2.82 -10.49 -0.21
CA GLY A 35 2.98 -11.86 -0.70
C GLY A 35 2.51 -12.10 -2.15
N PHE A 36 2.83 -11.21 -3.06
CA PHE A 36 2.60 -11.37 -4.50
C PHE A 36 1.15 -11.64 -4.88
N SER A 37 0.36 -10.55 -4.89
CA SER A 37 -1.04 -10.53 -5.33
C SER A 37 -1.97 -11.53 -4.62
N PRO A 38 -2.32 -11.31 -3.34
CA PRO A 38 -3.30 -12.13 -2.63
C PRO A 38 -4.64 -12.24 -3.37
N ARG A 39 -5.00 -11.18 -4.11
CA ARG A 39 -6.22 -11.16 -4.92
C ARG A 39 -6.21 -12.19 -6.06
N LEU A 40 -5.12 -12.26 -6.84
CA LEU A 40 -4.99 -13.28 -7.88
C LEU A 40 -4.95 -14.68 -7.25
N ARG A 41 -4.18 -14.84 -6.17
CA ARG A 41 -4.05 -16.11 -5.45
C ARG A 41 -5.38 -16.65 -4.92
N SER A 42 -6.34 -15.78 -4.63
CA SER A 42 -7.68 -16.20 -4.16
C SER A 42 -8.59 -16.74 -5.26
N VAL A 43 -8.22 -16.64 -6.53
CA VAL A 43 -9.00 -17.16 -7.65
C VAL A 43 -8.83 -18.68 -7.75
N ALA A 44 -9.93 -19.40 -7.59
CA ALA A 44 -9.89 -20.87 -7.57
C ALA A 44 -9.52 -21.47 -8.94
N GLN A 45 -10.03 -20.88 -10.03
CA GLN A 45 -9.85 -21.38 -11.39
C GLN A 45 -9.82 -20.22 -12.40
N ILE A 46 -8.88 -20.28 -13.32
CA ILE A 46 -8.69 -19.34 -14.45
C ILE A 46 -8.63 -20.17 -15.71
N THR A 47 -9.54 -19.92 -16.65
CA THR A 47 -9.70 -20.71 -17.89
C THR A 47 -9.39 -19.93 -19.15
N ASP A 48 -9.18 -18.63 -19.05
CA ASP A 48 -9.00 -17.69 -20.15
C ASP A 48 -7.61 -17.03 -20.21
N TYR A 49 -6.62 -17.60 -19.48
CA TYR A 49 -5.25 -17.12 -19.59
C TYR A 49 -4.54 -17.76 -20.77
N MET A 50 -4.17 -16.94 -21.76
CA MET A 50 -3.58 -17.40 -23.01
C MET A 50 -2.32 -18.26 -22.78
N GLY A 51 -2.32 -19.47 -23.33
CA GLY A 51 -1.23 -20.44 -23.18
C GLY A 51 -1.36 -21.37 -21.97
N ILE A 52 -2.27 -21.08 -21.03
CA ILE A 52 -2.54 -21.91 -19.85
C ILE A 52 -4.05 -22.04 -19.69
N PRO A 53 -4.66 -23.13 -20.23
CA PRO A 53 -6.11 -23.22 -20.37
C PRO A 53 -6.89 -23.51 -19.08
N ASP A 54 -6.21 -23.95 -18.03
CA ASP A 54 -6.83 -24.24 -16.73
C ASP A 54 -5.78 -24.21 -15.62
N ILE A 55 -5.91 -23.24 -14.71
CA ILE A 55 -4.96 -23.05 -13.62
C ILE A 55 -5.62 -22.30 -12.44
N SER A 56 -5.19 -22.57 -11.22
CA SER A 56 -5.56 -21.72 -10.07
C SER A 56 -4.75 -20.42 -10.07
N GLY A 57 -5.31 -19.36 -9.49
CA GLY A 57 -4.60 -18.07 -9.35
C GLY A 57 -3.31 -18.20 -8.55
N THR A 58 -3.29 -19.09 -7.54
CA THR A 58 -2.06 -19.39 -6.78
C THR A 58 -0.98 -19.98 -7.70
N ALA A 59 -1.31 -21.03 -8.46
CA ALA A 59 -0.35 -21.68 -9.35
C ALA A 59 0.13 -20.75 -10.47
N LEU A 60 -0.75 -19.91 -11.01
CA LEU A 60 -0.38 -18.92 -12.02
C LEU A 60 0.58 -17.87 -11.44
N MET A 61 0.32 -17.36 -10.24
CA MET A 61 1.21 -16.39 -9.60
C MET A 61 2.57 -17.01 -9.25
N ASP A 62 2.59 -18.29 -8.86
CA ASP A 62 3.85 -19.01 -8.59
C ASP A 62 4.69 -19.15 -9.87
N ILE A 63 4.08 -19.37 -11.02
CA ILE A 63 4.79 -19.33 -12.32
C ILE A 63 5.43 -17.97 -12.55
N PHE A 64 4.70 -16.88 -12.31
CA PHE A 64 5.22 -15.52 -12.50
C PHE A 64 6.37 -15.20 -11.55
N VAL A 65 6.22 -15.55 -10.26
CA VAL A 65 7.27 -15.32 -9.26
C VAL A 65 8.51 -16.18 -9.55
N ASN A 66 8.33 -17.43 -9.99
CA ASN A 66 9.45 -18.28 -10.36
C ASN A 66 10.19 -17.73 -11.59
N HIS A 67 9.48 -17.16 -12.57
CA HIS A 67 10.12 -16.48 -13.70
C HIS A 67 10.89 -15.24 -13.22
N LEU A 68 10.27 -14.40 -12.37
CA LEU A 68 10.95 -13.24 -11.79
C LEU A 68 12.23 -13.59 -11.07
N LYS A 69 12.24 -14.67 -10.27
CA LYS A 69 13.43 -15.16 -9.54
C LYS A 69 14.55 -15.67 -10.45
N GLN A 70 14.26 -16.00 -11.70
CA GLN A 70 15.29 -16.38 -12.70
C GLN A 70 15.93 -15.16 -13.37
N MET A 71 15.30 -13.98 -13.22
CA MET A 71 15.86 -12.72 -13.67
C MET A 71 16.67 -12.10 -12.52
N GLU A 72 17.68 -11.33 -12.83
CA GLU A 72 18.50 -10.63 -11.83
C GLU A 72 17.74 -9.39 -11.29
N VAL A 73 16.60 -9.64 -10.60
CA VAL A 73 15.77 -8.62 -9.95
C VAL A 73 15.88 -8.76 -8.44
N ASP A 74 16.26 -7.69 -7.77
CA ASP A 74 16.23 -7.65 -6.31
C ASP A 74 14.78 -7.55 -5.82
N ILE A 75 14.36 -8.48 -4.98
CA ILE A 75 13.01 -8.52 -4.40
C ILE A 75 13.09 -8.11 -2.94
N ILE A 76 12.41 -7.03 -2.58
CA ILE A 76 12.34 -6.51 -1.21
C ILE A 76 10.93 -6.69 -0.69
N GLU A 77 10.77 -7.53 0.33
CA GLU A 77 9.51 -7.73 1.02
C GLU A 77 9.30 -6.57 2.02
N ALA A 78 8.85 -5.44 1.51
CA ALA A 78 8.57 -4.25 2.32
C ALA A 78 7.54 -3.35 1.64
N LYS A 79 6.77 -2.64 2.48
CA LYS A 79 5.85 -1.59 2.06
C LYS A 79 6.64 -0.30 1.79
N ILE A 80 6.36 0.34 0.65
CA ILE A 80 6.84 1.70 0.40
C ILE A 80 5.97 2.68 1.18
N ILE A 81 6.60 3.48 2.03
CA ILE A 81 5.96 4.44 2.94
C ILE A 81 6.20 5.89 2.52
N SER A 82 7.23 6.13 1.73
CA SER A 82 7.51 7.43 1.14
C SER A 82 8.22 7.28 -0.21
N LEU A 83 7.91 8.16 -1.12
CA LEU A 83 8.59 8.33 -2.40
C LEU A 83 8.81 9.82 -2.62
N ARG A 84 10.05 10.21 -2.84
CA ARG A 84 10.42 11.61 -3.03
C ARG A 84 11.45 11.74 -4.15
N GLU A 85 11.35 12.81 -4.91
CA GLU A 85 12.35 13.18 -5.90
C GLU A 85 13.65 13.62 -5.21
N VAL A 86 14.80 13.15 -5.71
CA VAL A 86 16.14 13.51 -5.21
C VAL A 86 17.10 13.59 -6.39
N GLY A 87 17.54 14.80 -6.73
CA GLY A 87 18.36 15.02 -7.92
C GLY A 87 17.57 14.67 -9.20
N GLU A 88 18.13 13.78 -10.02
CA GLU A 88 17.49 13.31 -11.26
C GLU A 88 16.74 11.97 -11.08
N GLY A 89 16.51 11.53 -9.86
CA GLY A 89 15.84 10.26 -9.57
C GLY A 89 15.02 10.32 -8.29
N PHE A 90 14.80 9.16 -7.69
CA PHE A 90 13.86 8.96 -6.58
C PHE A 90 14.52 8.28 -5.39
N MET A 91 14.07 8.67 -4.20
CA MET A 91 14.34 7.96 -2.95
C MET A 91 13.06 7.29 -2.46
N LEU A 92 13.13 5.98 -2.24
CA LEU A 92 12.03 5.14 -1.77
C LEU A 92 12.30 4.76 -0.32
N GLY A 93 11.44 5.18 0.59
CA GLY A 93 11.52 4.82 2.01
C GLY A 93 10.71 3.57 2.31
N THR A 94 11.29 2.68 3.10
CA THR A 94 10.64 1.50 3.69
C THR A 94 10.82 1.52 5.20
N PRO A 95 10.10 0.70 5.98
CA PRO A 95 10.36 0.55 7.42
C PRO A 95 11.80 0.10 7.76
N HIS A 96 12.52 -0.48 6.78
CA HIS A 96 13.84 -1.09 7.00
C HIS A 96 15.00 -0.29 6.40
N GLY A 97 14.72 0.80 5.67
CA GLY A 97 15.73 1.64 5.05
C GLY A 97 15.27 2.35 3.80
N GLU A 98 16.16 3.10 3.20
CA GLU A 98 15.92 3.85 1.96
C GLU A 98 16.66 3.21 0.79
N TYR A 99 16.05 3.31 -0.40
CA TYR A 99 16.57 2.82 -1.68
C TYR A 99 16.48 3.92 -2.71
N SER A 100 17.40 3.96 -3.66
CA SER A 100 17.37 4.96 -4.72
C SER A 100 17.24 4.35 -6.12
N ALA A 101 16.46 5.00 -6.98
CA ALA A 101 16.25 4.58 -8.37
C ALA A 101 16.13 5.78 -9.31
N ASP A 102 16.53 5.60 -10.58
CA ASP A 102 16.39 6.64 -11.60
C ASP A 102 14.94 6.84 -12.02
N SER A 103 14.15 5.77 -12.04
CA SER A 103 12.72 5.80 -12.37
C SER A 103 11.90 4.82 -11.54
N VAL A 104 10.58 5.05 -11.49
CA VAL A 104 9.66 4.26 -10.68
C VAL A 104 8.47 3.79 -11.51
N VAL A 105 8.09 2.53 -11.32
CA VAL A 105 6.87 1.94 -11.88
C VAL A 105 5.89 1.62 -10.74
N LEU A 106 4.75 2.28 -10.74
CA LEU A 106 3.66 2.04 -9.80
C LEU A 106 2.76 0.92 -10.33
N ALA A 107 2.77 -0.23 -9.70
CA ALA A 107 1.95 -1.40 -10.04
C ALA A 107 1.15 -1.89 -8.83
N THR A 108 0.65 -0.96 -8.03
CA THR A 108 0.05 -1.17 -6.71
C THR A 108 -1.35 -1.78 -6.73
N GLY A 109 -1.91 -2.00 -7.92
CA GLY A 109 -3.23 -2.59 -8.09
C GLY A 109 -4.37 -1.65 -7.65
N ILE A 110 -5.56 -2.21 -7.41
CA ILE A 110 -6.73 -1.43 -6.99
C ILE A 110 -6.68 -1.17 -5.49
N SER A 111 -6.62 0.11 -5.10
CA SER A 111 -6.96 0.51 -3.74
C SER A 111 -8.50 0.61 -3.60
N ARG A 112 -9.09 -0.28 -2.80
CA ARG A 112 -10.52 -0.24 -2.44
C ARG A 112 -10.77 0.43 -1.09
N SER A 113 -9.78 1.15 -0.60
CA SER A 113 -9.86 1.80 0.71
C SER A 113 -10.97 2.84 0.73
N THR A 114 -11.99 2.61 1.54
CA THR A 114 -12.92 3.66 1.93
C THR A 114 -12.25 4.46 3.03
N LEU A 115 -12.06 5.76 2.80
CA LEU A 115 -11.48 6.65 3.80
C LEU A 115 -12.51 6.93 4.89
N PHE A 116 -12.04 7.06 6.12
CA PHE A 116 -12.87 7.60 7.21
C PHE A 116 -13.05 9.11 7.03
N PRO A 117 -14.19 9.67 7.42
CA PRO A 117 -14.35 11.13 7.51
C PRO A 117 -13.19 11.73 8.32
N GLY A 118 -12.58 12.82 7.81
CA GLY A 118 -11.39 13.46 8.38
C GLY A 118 -10.04 12.82 8.01
N GLU A 119 -10.02 11.58 7.52
CA GLU A 119 -8.76 10.88 7.23
C GLU A 119 -7.90 11.62 6.19
N LYS A 120 -8.50 12.03 5.08
CA LYS A 120 -7.79 12.77 4.02
C LYS A 120 -7.33 14.15 4.49
N GLU A 121 -8.16 14.83 5.28
CA GLU A 121 -7.90 16.19 5.76
C GLU A 121 -6.71 16.25 6.72
N PHE A 122 -6.61 15.21 7.58
CA PHE A 122 -5.57 15.15 8.62
C PHE A 122 -4.39 14.24 8.25
N LEU A 123 -4.28 13.77 7.01
CA LEU A 123 -3.12 13.00 6.56
C LEU A 123 -1.84 13.85 6.72
N GLY A 124 -0.83 13.30 7.43
CA GLY A 124 0.37 14.03 7.82
C GLY A 124 0.19 15.06 8.94
N LYS A 125 -1.05 15.29 9.39
CA LYS A 125 -1.40 16.19 10.50
C LYS A 125 -1.99 15.44 11.70
N GLY A 126 -1.58 14.21 11.87
CA GLY A 126 -2.06 13.30 12.91
C GLY A 126 -2.68 12.01 12.37
N VAL A 127 -3.01 11.92 11.08
CA VAL A 127 -3.31 10.65 10.41
C VAL A 127 -2.04 10.10 9.80
N SER A 128 -1.78 8.81 10.00
CA SER A 128 -0.64 8.06 9.43
C SER A 128 -1.06 6.66 9.01
N TYR A 129 -0.31 6.08 8.06
CA TYR A 129 -0.46 4.70 7.58
C TYR A 129 0.72 3.81 7.98
N CYS A 130 1.68 4.32 8.76
CA CYS A 130 2.85 3.57 9.19
C CYS A 130 3.27 3.94 10.60
N ALA A 131 3.22 2.97 11.50
CA ALA A 131 3.62 3.17 12.90
C ALA A 131 5.12 3.44 13.02
N VAL A 132 5.95 2.68 12.30
CA VAL A 132 7.41 2.76 12.41
C VAL A 132 7.95 4.15 12.07
N VAL A 133 7.30 4.87 11.15
CA VAL A 133 7.75 6.21 10.70
C VAL A 133 7.28 7.32 11.62
N ASP A 134 6.05 7.20 12.11
CA ASP A 134 5.38 8.35 12.73
C ASP A 134 5.16 8.20 14.24
N ALA A 135 5.32 7.00 14.83
CA ALA A 135 5.05 6.79 16.25
C ALA A 135 5.88 7.70 17.17
N ASP A 136 7.15 7.92 16.83
CA ASP A 136 8.05 8.78 17.62
C ASP A 136 7.53 10.21 17.81
N LYS A 137 6.77 10.74 16.83
CA LYS A 137 6.14 12.06 16.92
C LYS A 137 5.06 12.15 18.01
N TYR A 138 4.56 10.98 18.43
CA TYR A 138 3.47 10.84 19.40
C TYR A 138 3.89 10.13 20.68
N LYS A 139 5.19 10.07 20.96
CA LYS A 139 5.74 9.51 22.19
C LYS A 139 5.10 10.13 23.41
N GLY A 140 4.65 9.29 24.35
CA GLY A 140 3.95 9.73 25.55
C GLY A 140 2.60 10.40 25.30
N LYS A 141 1.94 10.11 24.18
CA LYS A 141 0.59 10.57 23.84
C LYS A 141 -0.35 9.39 23.62
N SER A 142 -1.64 9.63 23.79
CA SER A 142 -2.66 8.66 23.41
C SER A 142 -2.95 8.75 21.93
N VAL A 143 -3.03 7.58 21.25
CA VAL A 143 -3.29 7.46 19.83
C VAL A 143 -4.38 6.44 19.55
N ALA A 144 -5.00 6.53 18.37
CA ALA A 144 -5.92 5.51 17.85
C ALA A 144 -5.19 4.66 16.82
N ALA A 145 -5.46 3.35 16.80
CA ALA A 145 -5.03 2.40 15.80
C ALA A 145 -6.26 1.72 15.19
N ILE A 146 -6.56 2.01 13.93
CA ILE A 146 -7.68 1.45 13.19
C ILE A 146 -7.13 0.40 12.23
N ALA A 147 -7.48 -0.87 12.40
CA ALA A 147 -6.97 -1.94 11.57
C ALA A 147 -8.08 -2.67 10.83
N THR A 148 -7.92 -2.82 9.52
CA THR A 148 -8.83 -3.60 8.66
C THR A 148 -8.23 -4.94 8.24
N VAL A 149 -7.00 -5.24 8.69
CA VAL A 149 -6.25 -6.47 8.39
C VAL A 149 -5.59 -7.04 9.64
N PRO A 150 -5.48 -8.38 9.75
CA PRO A 150 -4.87 -9.04 10.91
C PRO A 150 -3.40 -8.68 11.14
N ASP A 151 -2.63 -8.52 10.07
CA ASP A 151 -1.19 -8.26 10.09
C ASP A 151 -0.83 -6.93 10.78
N ALA A 152 -1.81 -6.05 10.97
CA ALA A 152 -1.64 -4.79 11.68
C ALA A 152 -1.32 -4.94 13.19
N LEU A 153 -1.47 -6.12 13.76
CA LEU A 153 -1.27 -6.31 15.20
C LEU A 153 0.16 -5.97 15.64
N GLU A 154 1.16 -6.29 14.84
CA GLU A 154 2.56 -5.95 15.11
C GLU A 154 2.78 -4.43 15.15
N GLU A 155 2.17 -3.70 14.21
CA GLU A 155 2.23 -2.23 14.20
C GLU A 155 1.48 -1.62 15.40
N VAL A 156 0.37 -2.21 15.82
CA VAL A 156 -0.38 -1.78 17.01
C VAL A 156 0.44 -2.01 18.29
N GLU A 157 1.12 -3.14 18.40
CA GLU A 157 1.99 -3.42 19.54
C GLU A 157 3.23 -2.51 19.53
N TYR A 158 3.77 -2.18 18.35
CA TYR A 158 4.85 -1.21 18.20
C TYR A 158 4.42 0.20 18.65
N LEU A 159 3.20 0.64 18.29
CA LEU A 159 2.64 1.90 18.80
C LEU A 159 2.57 1.91 20.33
N ALA A 160 2.21 0.79 20.94
CA ALA A 160 2.12 0.69 22.40
C ALA A 160 3.50 0.75 23.09
N ASP A 161 4.58 0.44 22.40
CA ASP A 161 5.94 0.63 22.90
C ASP A 161 6.39 2.10 22.90
N GLN A 162 5.84 2.90 22.00
CA GLN A 162 6.24 4.29 21.83
C GLN A 162 5.27 5.27 22.50
N CYS A 163 3.97 4.96 22.48
CA CYS A 163 2.92 5.85 22.93
C CYS A 163 2.46 5.53 24.36
N GLU A 164 1.84 6.53 25.01
CA GLU A 164 1.30 6.36 26.36
C GLU A 164 0.14 5.37 26.39
N HIS A 165 -0.77 5.49 25.41
CA HIS A 165 -1.95 4.65 25.31
C HIS A 165 -2.39 4.48 23.85
N VAL A 166 -2.86 3.28 23.49
CA VAL A 166 -3.38 2.95 22.18
C VAL A 166 -4.84 2.50 22.29
N PHE A 167 -5.75 3.24 21.66
CA PHE A 167 -7.11 2.77 21.41
C PHE A 167 -7.13 1.97 20.11
N PHE A 168 -7.31 0.67 20.21
CA PHE A 168 -7.25 -0.26 19.09
C PHE A 168 -8.65 -0.62 18.59
N PHE A 169 -8.92 -0.35 17.32
CA PHE A 169 -10.19 -0.60 16.64
C PHE A 169 -10.00 -1.70 15.57
N PRO A 170 -10.14 -2.99 15.92
CA PRO A 170 -10.06 -4.09 14.96
C PRO A 170 -11.35 -4.16 14.13
N LEU A 171 -11.25 -3.89 12.83
CA LEU A 171 -12.37 -3.93 11.89
C LEU A 171 -12.36 -5.20 11.03
N TYR A 172 -11.81 -6.27 11.55
CA TYR A 172 -11.75 -7.59 10.92
C TYR A 172 -12.16 -8.67 11.93
N SER A 173 -12.62 -9.81 11.44
CA SER A 173 -13.06 -10.92 12.29
C SER A 173 -11.87 -11.75 12.78
N GLY A 174 -12.02 -12.35 13.97
CA GLY A 174 -11.03 -13.28 14.51
C GLY A 174 -9.75 -12.61 15.00
N PHE A 175 -9.82 -11.34 15.42
CA PHE A 175 -8.65 -10.65 15.96
C PHE A 175 -8.17 -11.33 17.26
N VAL A 176 -6.85 -11.36 17.43
CA VAL A 176 -6.21 -11.81 18.67
C VAL A 176 -6.03 -10.58 19.57
N PRO A 177 -6.46 -10.64 20.84
CA PRO A 177 -6.26 -9.54 21.77
C PRO A 177 -4.77 -9.22 21.93
N PRO A 178 -4.38 -7.92 21.85
CA PRO A 178 -3.01 -7.50 22.08
C PRO A 178 -2.55 -7.86 23.51
N LYS A 179 -1.25 -8.13 23.66
CA LYS A 179 -0.68 -8.52 24.95
C LYS A 179 -0.32 -7.35 25.85
N LYS A 180 -0.21 -6.13 25.28
CA LYS A 180 0.26 -4.96 26.00
C LYS A 180 -0.83 -4.28 26.82
N LYS A 181 -0.52 -3.92 28.07
CA LYS A 181 -1.49 -3.37 29.03
C LYS A 181 -1.99 -1.97 28.71
N ASN A 182 -1.24 -1.21 27.92
CA ASN A 182 -1.60 0.15 27.49
C ASN A 182 -2.36 0.16 26.15
N ILE A 183 -2.92 -0.98 25.74
CA ILE A 183 -3.83 -1.07 24.59
C ILE A 183 -5.24 -1.33 25.12
N THR A 184 -6.18 -0.48 24.72
CA THR A 184 -7.62 -0.69 24.94
C THR A 184 -8.26 -1.08 23.62
N VAL A 185 -8.83 -2.28 23.56
CA VAL A 185 -9.59 -2.73 22.38
C VAL A 185 -10.98 -2.10 22.43
N VAL A 186 -11.37 -1.45 21.33
CA VAL A 186 -12.67 -0.84 21.12
C VAL A 186 -13.36 -1.54 19.95
N LEU A 187 -14.53 -2.10 20.18
CA LEU A 187 -15.28 -2.86 19.17
C LEU A 187 -16.23 -1.98 18.35
N ASP A 188 -16.51 -0.76 18.82
CA ASP A 188 -17.32 0.19 18.08
C ASP A 188 -16.57 0.66 16.83
N LYS A 189 -17.31 0.77 15.74
CA LYS A 189 -16.75 1.20 14.46
C LYS A 189 -16.43 2.68 14.49
N PRO A 190 -15.20 3.10 14.13
CA PRO A 190 -14.86 4.50 13.93
C PRO A 190 -15.76 5.15 12.89
N THR A 191 -16.28 6.33 13.22
CA THR A 191 -17.17 7.11 12.36
C THR A 191 -16.52 8.36 11.80
N GLU A 192 -15.60 8.98 12.57
CA GLU A 192 -14.96 10.23 12.17
C GLU A 192 -13.64 10.45 12.92
N ILE A 193 -12.62 10.90 12.20
CA ILE A 193 -11.38 11.45 12.77
C ILE A 193 -11.57 12.96 12.86
N THR A 194 -11.42 13.53 14.04
CA THR A 194 -11.76 14.93 14.31
C THR A 194 -10.53 15.76 14.67
N GLY A 195 -10.60 17.05 14.35
CA GLY A 195 -9.56 18.02 14.67
C GLY A 195 -9.86 19.40 14.12
N THR A 196 -8.91 20.31 14.28
CA THR A 196 -8.88 21.61 13.59
C THR A 196 -7.70 21.66 12.63
N ASP A 197 -6.50 21.96 13.12
CA ASP A 197 -5.26 21.92 12.33
C ASP A 197 -4.60 20.54 12.35
N LYS A 198 -4.85 19.77 13.39
CA LYS A 198 -4.32 18.43 13.67
C LYS A 198 -5.39 17.55 14.29
N VAL A 199 -5.18 16.25 14.28
CA VAL A 199 -6.04 15.30 15.00
C VAL A 199 -6.10 15.64 16.48
N THR A 200 -7.32 15.76 17.00
CA THR A 200 -7.60 15.94 18.43
C THR A 200 -8.45 14.81 19.01
N GLY A 201 -9.07 14.00 18.18
CA GLY A 201 -9.88 12.89 18.62
C GLY A 201 -10.39 12.01 17.49
N LEU A 202 -11.12 10.97 17.91
CA LEU A 202 -11.79 10.02 17.05
C LEU A 202 -13.16 9.70 17.67
N ARG A 203 -14.19 9.63 16.83
CA ARG A 203 -15.54 9.17 17.22
C ARG A 203 -15.73 7.72 16.82
N ALA A 204 -16.31 6.93 17.73
CA ALA A 204 -16.72 5.56 17.44
C ALA A 204 -17.98 5.25 18.26
N GLY A 205 -19.05 4.82 17.59
CA GLY A 205 -20.38 4.74 18.21
C GLY A 205 -20.81 6.11 18.73
N ASP A 206 -21.22 6.14 20.00
CA ASP A 206 -21.59 7.37 20.73
C ASP A 206 -20.39 7.99 21.48
N ASP A 207 -19.23 7.31 21.49
CA ASP A 207 -18.07 7.70 22.28
C ASP A 207 -17.11 8.60 21.52
N PHE A 208 -16.36 9.40 22.27
CA PHE A 208 -15.29 10.24 21.80
C PHE A 208 -13.98 9.89 22.48
N TYR A 209 -12.98 9.54 21.68
CA TYR A 209 -11.64 9.20 22.13
C TYR A 209 -10.68 10.35 21.88
N SER A 210 -10.19 10.98 22.96
CA SER A 210 -9.21 12.05 22.85
C SER A 210 -7.85 11.48 22.50
N VAL A 211 -7.41 11.66 21.24
CA VAL A 211 -6.14 11.15 20.73
C VAL A 211 -5.39 12.23 19.95
N LYS A 212 -4.08 12.09 19.85
CA LYS A 212 -3.21 13.02 19.11
C LYS A 212 -2.86 12.54 17.73
N ALA A 213 -3.13 11.25 17.44
CA ALA A 213 -3.01 10.67 16.11
C ALA A 213 -3.98 9.52 15.92
N ALA A 214 -4.29 9.25 14.65
CA ALA A 214 -5.01 8.06 14.19
C ALA A 214 -4.15 7.33 13.16
N PHE A 215 -3.69 6.14 13.51
CA PHE A 215 -2.98 5.25 12.61
C PHE A 215 -3.98 4.32 11.95
N VAL A 216 -3.96 4.23 10.61
CA VAL A 216 -4.94 3.44 9.86
C VAL A 216 -4.22 2.39 9.06
N PHE A 217 -4.38 1.12 9.46
CA PHE A 217 -3.73 -0.03 8.87
C PHE A 217 -4.70 -0.81 7.99
N ARG A 218 -4.34 -0.99 6.72
CA ARG A 218 -5.18 -1.65 5.71
C ARG A 218 -4.34 -2.35 4.64
N ALA A 219 -4.95 -3.27 3.90
CA ALA A 219 -4.27 -4.03 2.86
C ALA A 219 -3.70 -3.17 1.72
N SER A 220 -4.32 -2.01 1.46
CA SER A 220 -3.78 -1.05 0.50
C SER A 220 -4.13 0.37 0.91
N ASP A 221 -3.12 1.22 0.93
CA ASP A 221 -3.29 2.64 1.22
C ASP A 221 -3.83 3.40 0.00
N PRO A 222 -4.31 4.64 0.19
CA PRO A 222 -4.63 5.51 -0.94
C PRO A 222 -3.44 5.67 -1.88
N LEU A 223 -3.69 5.64 -3.19
CA LEU A 223 -2.64 5.59 -4.23
C LEU A 223 -1.63 6.75 -4.17
N ASN A 224 -2.04 7.90 -3.63
CA ASN A 224 -1.21 9.10 -3.49
C ASN A 224 -0.70 9.33 -2.05
N SER A 225 -0.82 8.34 -1.17
CA SER A 225 -0.43 8.50 0.24
C SER A 225 1.09 8.63 0.42
N PHE A 226 1.87 7.99 -0.43
CA PHE A 226 3.33 7.96 -0.36
C PHE A 226 4.04 8.83 -1.41
N LEU A 227 3.30 9.33 -2.42
CA LEU A 227 3.84 10.24 -3.46
C LEU A 227 2.95 11.49 -3.59
N PRO A 228 3.27 12.58 -2.89
CA PRO A 228 2.55 13.85 -3.00
C PRO A 228 2.57 14.40 -4.42
N GLY A 229 1.45 14.94 -4.88
CA GLY A 229 1.33 15.54 -6.20
C GLY A 229 0.94 14.55 -7.32
N LEU A 230 0.90 13.25 -7.06
CA LEU A 230 0.44 12.26 -8.03
C LEU A 230 -1.02 12.53 -8.41
N GLU A 231 -1.30 12.67 -9.72
CA GLU A 231 -2.65 12.93 -10.22
C GLU A 231 -3.50 11.67 -10.19
N ILE A 232 -4.61 11.77 -9.42
CA ILE A 232 -5.61 10.70 -9.32
C ILE A 232 -6.90 11.16 -9.98
N ARG A 233 -7.40 10.41 -10.94
CA ARG A 233 -8.72 10.62 -11.57
C ARG A 233 -9.68 9.56 -11.11
N GLY A 234 -10.68 9.97 -10.32
CA GLY A 234 -11.58 9.02 -9.68
C GLY A 234 -10.86 8.15 -8.65
N ARG A 235 -10.61 6.89 -8.99
CA ARG A 235 -9.92 5.89 -8.13
C ARG A 235 -8.64 5.34 -8.78
N SER A 236 -8.15 5.99 -9.82
CA SER A 236 -7.05 5.50 -10.64
C SER A 236 -5.97 6.56 -10.78
N ILE A 237 -4.72 6.12 -10.89
CA ILE A 237 -3.59 6.96 -11.26
C ILE A 237 -3.80 7.39 -12.72
N TYR A 238 -3.73 8.70 -12.98
CA TYR A 238 -3.73 9.18 -14.35
C TYR A 238 -2.40 8.88 -15.03
N VAL A 239 -2.47 8.33 -16.23
CA VAL A 239 -1.32 8.11 -17.11
C VAL A 239 -1.66 8.53 -18.53
N ASP A 240 -0.63 8.89 -19.30
CA ASP A 240 -0.73 9.11 -20.74
C ASP A 240 -0.64 7.79 -21.54
N ASP A 241 -0.62 7.90 -22.87
CA ASP A 241 -0.55 6.74 -23.79
C ASP A 241 0.79 5.97 -23.67
N GLN A 242 1.79 6.53 -22.99
CA GLN A 242 3.09 5.91 -22.73
C GLN A 242 3.19 5.36 -21.29
N ALA A 243 2.05 5.30 -20.57
CA ALA A 243 1.96 4.89 -19.18
C ALA A 243 2.72 5.82 -18.20
N GLN A 244 3.07 7.06 -18.63
CA GLN A 244 3.74 8.05 -17.80
C GLN A 244 2.70 8.81 -16.96
N THR A 245 3.00 9.03 -15.69
CA THR A 245 2.17 9.86 -14.81
C THR A 245 2.46 11.36 -15.03
N ASN A 246 1.80 12.22 -14.26
CA ASN A 246 2.11 13.65 -14.25
C ASN A 246 3.46 13.98 -13.58
N ILE A 247 4.16 13.02 -13.00
CA ILE A 247 5.48 13.17 -12.40
C ILE A 247 6.50 12.52 -13.33
N GLU A 248 7.46 13.30 -13.82
CA GLU A 248 8.50 12.80 -14.73
C GLU A 248 9.30 11.67 -14.08
N GLY A 249 9.59 10.61 -14.84
CA GLY A 249 10.29 9.42 -14.33
C GLY A 249 9.41 8.46 -13.51
N VAL A 250 8.12 8.80 -13.30
CA VAL A 250 7.15 7.92 -12.63
C VAL A 250 6.13 7.40 -13.64
N PHE A 251 6.08 6.09 -13.77
CA PHE A 251 5.15 5.34 -14.63
C PHE A 251 4.15 4.58 -13.78
N ALA A 252 3.00 4.24 -14.34
CA ALA A 252 2.06 3.36 -13.67
C ALA A 252 1.40 2.38 -14.64
N GLY A 253 1.05 1.18 -14.15
CA GLY A 253 0.42 0.17 -14.97
C GLY A 253 -0.37 -0.87 -14.16
N GLY A 254 -1.26 -1.57 -14.86
CA GLY A 254 -2.19 -2.51 -14.26
C GLY A 254 -3.41 -1.83 -13.62
N ASP A 255 -4.06 -2.52 -12.70
CA ASP A 255 -5.35 -2.10 -12.13
C ASP A 255 -5.31 -0.72 -11.41
N CYS A 256 -4.14 -0.22 -11.04
CA CYS A 256 -4.02 1.10 -10.42
C CYS A 256 -4.26 2.26 -11.41
N THR A 257 -4.17 2.02 -12.71
CA THR A 257 -4.44 3.03 -13.75
C THR A 257 -5.89 3.01 -14.24
N GLY A 258 -6.71 2.13 -13.71
CA GLY A 258 -8.13 1.99 -14.00
C GLY A 258 -8.51 0.54 -14.32
N PRO A 259 -9.77 0.17 -14.07
CA PRO A 259 -10.23 -1.15 -14.46
C PRO A 259 -10.16 -1.26 -15.99
N VAL A 260 -9.35 -2.19 -16.47
CA VAL A 260 -9.46 -2.59 -17.88
C VAL A 260 -10.81 -3.29 -18.00
N SER A 261 -11.74 -2.61 -18.61
CA SER A 261 -13.01 -3.21 -19.02
C SER A 261 -12.68 -4.16 -20.17
N TYR A 262 -12.93 -5.45 -20.02
CA TYR A 262 -12.86 -6.44 -21.11
C TYR A 262 -13.78 -6.10 -22.30
N THR A 263 -14.60 -5.05 -22.16
CA THR A 263 -15.46 -4.52 -23.23
C THR A 263 -14.68 -3.97 -24.45
N HIS A 264 -13.38 -3.74 -24.34
CA HIS A 264 -12.54 -3.34 -25.47
C HIS A 264 -11.99 -4.52 -26.28
N LEU A 265 -12.23 -5.77 -25.84
CA LEU A 265 -11.88 -6.99 -26.57
C LEU A 265 -13.03 -7.56 -27.43
N THR A 266 -14.17 -6.91 -27.47
CA THR A 266 -15.18 -7.23 -28.50
C THR A 266 -14.67 -6.73 -29.84
N LEU A 267 -14.16 -7.67 -30.64
CA LEU A 267 -13.89 -7.40 -32.06
C LEU A 267 -15.17 -6.82 -32.70
N PRO A 268 -15.07 -5.71 -33.47
CA PRO A 268 -16.19 -5.26 -34.23
C PRO A 268 -16.58 -6.38 -35.21
N THR A 269 -17.80 -6.87 -35.05
CA THR A 269 -18.44 -7.79 -36.03
C THR A 269 -18.80 -7.06 -37.28
#